data_57e6a9f94c6ea4a03a337e79aceb3a09
#
_entry.id   57e6a9f94c6ea4a03a337e79aceb3a09
#
_cell.length_a   1.000
_cell.length_b   1.000
_cell.length_c   1.000
_cell.angle_alpha   90.00
_cell.angle_beta   90.00
_cell.angle_gamma   90.00
#
_symmetry.space_group_name_H-M   'P 1'
#
loop_
_entity.id
_entity.type
_entity.pdbx_description
1 polymer ?
#
loop_
_entity_poly.entity_id
_entity_poly.type
_entity_poly.pdbx_seq_one_letter_code
_entity_poly.pdbx_strand_id
1 'polypeptide(L)'
;NEAPFIQTANATVYYPEQAQGSTRKYPIIYVQGEINEQQQKVLVSQFHQMVDENKTWPAVLCFVKANTDLSETISDIEKQLSGIRGSQRMRALITLGDNIKEGIEAIQGENLFTGIVCVNAIGNENDAQNLIKAVNSYKRYPRCWIEILPESKEYGFSSNIHILLKESDLEHEFRSRKCKEANVFTYWEDWILYLNNRIHV
;
A
#
# COMPACT_ATOMS: atom_id res chain seq x y z
N ASN A 1 5.07 -23.10 -10.13
CA ASN A 1 6.28 -22.47 -9.55
C ASN A 1 5.85 -21.37 -8.59
N GLU A 2 6.23 -21.52 -7.33
CA GLU A 2 5.98 -20.48 -6.33
C GLU A 2 6.93 -19.30 -6.54
N ALA A 3 6.43 -18.08 -6.31
CA ALA A 3 7.26 -16.89 -6.35
C ALA A 3 8.33 -16.95 -5.24
N PRO A 4 9.57 -16.50 -5.52
CA PRO A 4 10.60 -16.44 -4.48
C PRO A 4 10.15 -15.52 -3.34
N PHE A 5 10.27 -15.98 -2.11
CA PHE A 5 9.89 -15.16 -0.96
C PHE A 5 10.88 -15.27 0.18
N ILE A 6 10.89 -14.24 1.02
CA ILE A 6 11.68 -14.19 2.25
C ILE A 6 10.72 -13.83 3.38
N GLN A 7 10.80 -14.57 4.49
CA GLN A 7 9.99 -14.29 5.67
C GLN A 7 10.84 -13.64 6.75
N THR A 8 10.35 -12.55 7.33
CA THR A 8 10.94 -11.88 8.48
C THR A 8 9.98 -12.00 9.67
N ALA A 9 10.34 -11.40 10.80
CA ALA A 9 9.49 -11.45 12.01
C ALA A 9 8.09 -10.85 11.77
N ASN A 10 7.99 -9.76 10.99
CA ASN A 10 6.74 -9.00 10.81
C ASN A 10 6.29 -8.89 9.36
N ALA A 11 6.97 -9.55 8.42
CA ALA A 11 6.65 -9.40 7.01
C ALA A 11 7.01 -10.63 6.20
N THR A 12 6.28 -10.80 5.09
CA THR A 12 6.62 -11.76 4.03
C THR A 12 6.87 -10.97 2.76
N VAL A 13 8.06 -11.12 2.19
CA VAL A 13 8.53 -10.36 1.03
C VAL A 13 8.58 -11.27 -0.19
N TYR A 14 7.86 -10.90 -1.24
CA TYR A 14 7.83 -11.64 -2.51
C TYR A 14 8.55 -10.83 -3.58
N TYR A 15 9.58 -11.42 -4.17
CA TYR A 15 10.33 -10.81 -5.26
C TYR A 15 9.69 -11.12 -6.62
N PRO A 16 9.81 -10.21 -7.60
CA PRO A 16 9.43 -10.54 -8.96
C PRO A 16 10.36 -11.60 -9.54
N GLU A 17 9.85 -12.44 -10.45
CA GLU A 17 10.65 -13.49 -11.11
C GLU A 17 11.88 -12.90 -11.80
N GLN A 18 11.75 -11.69 -12.34
CA GLN A 18 12.83 -10.97 -13.02
C GLN A 18 14.00 -10.62 -12.10
N ALA A 19 13.81 -10.68 -10.77
CA ALA A 19 14.87 -10.38 -9.82
C ALA A 19 15.91 -11.49 -9.72
N GLN A 20 15.59 -12.71 -10.14
CA GLN A 20 16.52 -13.84 -10.07
C GLN A 20 17.73 -13.59 -10.95
N GLY A 21 18.93 -13.63 -10.35
CA GLY A 21 20.18 -13.41 -11.06
C GLY A 21 20.40 -11.99 -11.56
N SER A 22 19.56 -11.04 -11.16
CA SER A 22 19.65 -9.64 -11.54
C SER A 22 20.25 -8.80 -10.43
N THR A 23 21.02 -7.78 -10.80
CA THR A 23 21.52 -6.73 -9.89
C THR A 23 20.59 -5.51 -9.86
N ARG A 24 19.51 -5.54 -10.62
CA ARG A 24 18.54 -4.45 -10.71
C ARG A 24 17.82 -4.28 -9.38
N LYS A 25 17.56 -3.04 -9.01
CA LYS A 25 16.73 -2.69 -7.85
C LYS A 25 15.30 -2.40 -8.30
N TYR A 26 14.34 -2.89 -7.51
CA TYR A 26 12.92 -2.80 -7.80
C TYR A 26 12.21 -1.87 -6.80
N PRO A 27 11.11 -1.23 -7.22
CA PRO A 27 10.22 -0.58 -6.28
C PRO A 27 9.59 -1.62 -5.35
N ILE A 28 9.07 -1.15 -4.22
CA ILE A 28 8.41 -2.00 -3.24
C ILE A 28 7.03 -1.46 -2.89
N ILE A 29 6.06 -2.37 -2.83
CA ILE A 29 4.71 -2.09 -2.38
C ILE A 29 4.50 -2.81 -1.05
N TYR A 30 4.31 -2.05 0.01
CA TYR A 30 3.95 -2.58 1.33
C TYR A 30 2.45 -2.73 1.41
N VAL A 31 1.99 -3.89 1.89
CA VAL A 31 0.57 -4.18 2.10
C VAL A 31 0.39 -4.58 3.56
N GLN A 32 -0.25 -3.74 4.36
CA GLN A 32 -0.42 -4.00 5.79
C GLN A 32 -1.88 -4.26 6.15
N GLY A 33 -2.12 -5.39 6.77
CA GLY A 33 -3.42 -5.82 7.23
C GLY A 33 -3.44 -7.30 7.56
N GLU A 34 -4.60 -7.81 7.90
CA GLU A 34 -4.80 -9.24 8.12
C GLU A 34 -4.94 -9.95 6.77
N ILE A 35 -3.86 -10.55 6.33
CA ILE A 35 -3.78 -11.25 5.04
C ILE A 35 -3.10 -12.58 5.30
N ASN A 36 -3.85 -13.67 5.19
CA ASN A 36 -3.30 -14.99 5.38
C ASN A 36 -2.40 -15.40 4.20
N GLU A 37 -1.63 -16.46 4.39
CA GLU A 37 -0.66 -16.93 3.39
C GLU A 37 -1.33 -17.26 2.05
N GLN A 38 -2.51 -17.88 2.09
CA GLN A 38 -3.26 -18.23 0.89
C GLN A 38 -3.66 -16.99 0.10
N GLN A 39 -4.17 -15.97 0.78
CA GLN A 39 -4.52 -14.69 0.16
C GLN A 39 -3.29 -14.01 -0.44
N GLN A 40 -2.18 -14.01 0.28
CA GLN A 40 -0.91 -13.45 -0.21
C GLN A 40 -0.51 -14.11 -1.54
N LYS A 41 -0.55 -15.43 -1.61
CA LYS A 41 -0.19 -16.18 -2.82
C LYS A 41 -1.09 -15.83 -4.01
N VAL A 42 -2.39 -15.68 -3.78
CA VAL A 42 -3.34 -15.28 -4.82
C VAL A 42 -3.02 -13.88 -5.33
N LEU A 43 -2.79 -12.91 -4.43
CA LEU A 43 -2.49 -11.53 -4.80
C LEU A 43 -1.16 -11.42 -5.55
N VAL A 44 -0.14 -12.15 -5.11
CA VAL A 44 1.16 -12.21 -5.78
C VAL A 44 1.01 -12.78 -7.18
N SER A 45 0.26 -13.88 -7.33
CA SER A 45 0.01 -14.51 -8.63
C SER A 45 -0.69 -13.54 -9.60
N GLN A 46 -1.72 -12.85 -9.13
CA GLN A 46 -2.43 -11.84 -9.93
C GLN A 46 -1.50 -10.69 -10.34
N PHE A 47 -0.65 -10.25 -9.43
CA PHE A 47 0.33 -9.19 -9.71
C PHE A 47 1.34 -9.62 -10.78
N HIS A 48 1.89 -10.83 -10.66
CA HIS A 48 2.82 -11.36 -11.65
C HIS A 48 2.17 -11.51 -13.02
N GLN A 49 0.89 -11.90 -13.08
CA GLN A 49 0.14 -11.95 -14.32
C GLN A 49 0.02 -10.55 -14.95
N MET A 50 -0.25 -9.53 -14.14
CA MET A 50 -0.29 -8.15 -14.64
C MET A 50 1.07 -7.71 -15.22
N VAL A 51 2.17 -8.10 -14.59
CA VAL A 51 3.52 -7.83 -15.09
C VAL A 51 3.75 -8.55 -16.43
N ASP A 52 3.40 -9.82 -16.52
CA ASP A 52 3.56 -10.61 -17.74
C ASP A 52 2.71 -10.07 -18.90
N GLU A 53 1.56 -9.49 -18.60
CA GLU A 53 0.67 -8.84 -19.57
C GLU A 53 1.07 -7.39 -19.88
N ASN A 54 2.18 -6.91 -19.34
CA ASN A 54 2.68 -5.53 -19.50
C ASN A 54 1.71 -4.45 -19.00
N LYS A 55 0.88 -4.77 -18.02
CA LYS A 55 -0.04 -3.82 -17.38
C LYS A 55 0.63 -3.01 -16.28
N THR A 56 1.67 -3.54 -15.67
CA THR A 56 2.40 -2.90 -14.58
C THR A 56 3.88 -3.28 -14.63
N TRP A 57 4.71 -2.45 -14.01
CA TRP A 57 6.13 -2.75 -13.80
C TRP A 57 6.31 -3.80 -12.71
N PRO A 58 7.36 -4.64 -12.81
CA PRO A 58 7.69 -5.55 -11.71
C PRO A 58 8.08 -4.76 -10.44
N ALA A 59 7.64 -5.26 -9.30
CA ALA A 59 7.93 -4.69 -7.99
C ALA A 59 8.02 -5.80 -6.94
N VAL A 60 8.67 -5.50 -5.83
CA VAL A 60 8.65 -6.34 -4.65
C VAL A 60 7.34 -6.08 -3.90
N LEU A 61 6.65 -7.16 -3.50
CA LEU A 61 5.47 -7.07 -2.64
C LEU A 61 5.86 -7.48 -1.22
N CYS A 62 5.59 -6.62 -0.25
CA CYS A 62 5.89 -6.88 1.15
C CYS A 62 4.60 -6.84 1.96
N PHE A 63 4.14 -8.01 2.41
CA PHE A 63 2.96 -8.14 3.26
C PHE A 63 3.39 -7.99 4.71
N VAL A 64 2.95 -6.90 5.34
CA VAL A 64 3.31 -6.55 6.71
C VAL A 64 2.21 -7.02 7.65
N LYS A 65 2.61 -7.66 8.73
CA LYS A 65 1.68 -8.17 9.75
C LYS A 65 0.83 -7.03 10.31
N ALA A 66 -0.47 -7.29 10.46
CA ALA A 66 -1.42 -6.33 11.02
C ALA A 66 -0.99 -5.82 12.39
N ASN A 67 -1.20 -4.55 12.63
CA ASN A 67 -0.99 -3.88 13.93
C ASN A 67 0.47 -3.94 14.43
N THR A 68 1.43 -4.03 13.49
CA THR A 68 2.86 -3.95 13.81
C THR A 68 3.44 -2.62 13.34
N ASP A 69 4.59 -2.23 13.88
CA ASP A 69 5.27 -0.98 13.53
C ASP A 69 5.76 -1.01 12.08
N LEU A 70 5.08 -0.27 11.22
CA LEU A 70 5.42 -0.21 9.79
C LEU A 70 6.77 0.47 9.55
N SER A 71 7.09 1.52 10.30
CA SER A 71 8.38 2.23 10.16
C SER A 71 9.56 1.31 10.44
N GLU A 72 9.46 0.51 11.51
CA GLU A 72 10.49 -0.47 11.85
C GLU A 72 10.63 -1.52 10.75
N THR A 73 9.51 -2.03 10.25
CA THR A 73 9.52 -3.01 9.15
C THR A 73 10.14 -2.43 7.88
N ILE A 74 9.79 -1.22 7.49
CA ILE A 74 10.39 -0.53 6.33
C ILE A 74 11.90 -0.42 6.50
N SER A 75 12.34 0.03 7.68
CA SER A 75 13.76 0.17 7.98
C SER A 75 14.51 -1.16 7.86
N ASP A 76 13.95 -2.22 8.46
CA ASP A 76 14.57 -3.54 8.42
C ASP A 76 14.63 -4.11 7.00
N ILE A 77 13.52 -4.04 6.26
CA ILE A 77 13.44 -4.57 4.90
C ILE A 77 14.42 -3.83 3.98
N GLU A 78 14.41 -2.51 3.99
CA GLU A 78 15.20 -1.72 3.04
C GLU A 78 16.70 -1.70 3.35
N LYS A 79 17.09 -1.95 4.60
CA LYS A 79 18.50 -2.08 4.99
C LYS A 79 19.07 -3.47 4.79
N GLN A 80 18.26 -4.50 5.04
CA GLN A 80 18.74 -5.89 5.09
C GLN A 80 18.59 -6.62 3.77
N LEU A 81 17.59 -6.26 2.95
CA LEU A 81 17.31 -6.97 1.72
C LEU A 81 17.87 -6.25 0.49
N SER A 82 18.57 -7.01 -0.34
CA SER A 82 19.08 -6.52 -1.61
C SER A 82 17.96 -6.41 -2.66
N GLY A 83 18.20 -5.62 -3.71
CA GLY A 83 17.27 -5.54 -4.82
C GLY A 83 16.07 -4.60 -4.61
N ILE A 84 16.04 -3.87 -3.50
CA ILE A 84 15.00 -2.90 -3.19
C ILE A 84 15.57 -1.48 -3.26
N ARG A 85 14.83 -0.58 -3.91
CA ARG A 85 15.19 0.83 -3.97
C ARG A 85 14.35 1.61 -2.97
N GLY A 86 14.94 1.89 -1.80
CA GLY A 86 14.31 2.62 -0.71
C GLY A 86 14.30 4.13 -0.94
N SER A 87 13.26 4.63 -1.60
CA SER A 87 13.05 6.06 -1.78
C SER A 87 11.56 6.35 -1.91
N GLN A 88 11.14 7.58 -1.68
CA GLN A 88 9.74 7.99 -1.83
C GLN A 88 9.17 7.58 -3.20
N ARG A 89 9.94 7.78 -4.27
CA ARG A 89 9.48 7.51 -5.64
C ARG A 89 9.25 6.03 -5.93
N MET A 90 9.87 5.17 -5.14
CA MET A 90 9.91 3.73 -5.35
C MET A 90 9.16 2.95 -4.26
N ARG A 91 8.50 3.65 -3.34
CA ARG A 91 7.79 3.04 -2.21
C ARG A 91 6.31 3.39 -2.26
N ALA A 92 5.45 2.38 -2.20
CA ALA A 92 4.01 2.54 -2.15
C ALA A 92 3.42 1.74 -0.97
N LEU A 93 2.22 2.11 -0.54
CA LEU A 93 1.54 1.49 0.61
C LEU A 93 0.10 1.18 0.27
N ILE A 94 -0.34 -0.02 0.64
CA ILE A 94 -1.75 -0.39 0.73
C ILE A 94 -2.03 -0.74 2.20
N THR A 95 -2.98 -0.07 2.81
CA THR A 95 -3.33 -0.29 4.21
C THR A 95 -4.79 -0.71 4.33
N LEU A 96 -5.06 -1.74 5.17
CA LEU A 96 -6.38 -2.31 5.37
C LEU A 96 -6.91 -2.00 6.77
N GLY A 97 -8.15 -1.53 6.86
CA GLY A 97 -8.83 -1.33 8.13
C GLY A 97 -8.13 -0.30 9.03
N ASP A 98 -7.92 -0.66 10.29
CA ASP A 98 -7.28 0.20 11.29
C ASP A 98 -5.77 0.34 11.12
N ASN A 99 -5.17 -0.41 10.21
CA ASN A 99 -3.74 -0.29 9.89
C ASN A 99 -3.38 1.05 9.25
N ILE A 100 -4.35 1.86 8.90
CA ILE A 100 -4.12 3.26 8.50
C ILE A 100 -3.33 4.03 9.56
N LYS A 101 -3.50 3.70 10.83
CA LYS A 101 -2.76 4.32 11.95
C LYS A 101 -1.26 4.09 11.82
N GLU A 102 -0.87 2.86 11.48
CA GLU A 102 0.53 2.51 11.25
C GLU A 102 1.10 3.28 10.05
N GLY A 103 0.29 3.45 9.00
CA GLY A 103 0.65 4.25 7.84
C GLY A 103 0.85 5.72 8.18
N ILE A 104 -0.04 6.30 8.97
CA ILE A 104 0.07 7.70 9.44
C ILE A 104 1.35 7.90 10.25
N GLU A 105 1.61 7.01 11.21
CA GLU A 105 2.83 7.06 12.02
C GLU A 105 4.10 6.94 11.18
N ALA A 106 4.08 6.07 10.15
CA ALA A 106 5.19 5.91 9.24
C ALA A 106 5.48 7.21 8.48
N ILE A 107 4.46 7.90 7.97
CA ILE A 107 4.62 9.18 7.28
C ILE A 107 5.14 10.25 8.24
N GLN A 108 4.62 10.31 9.46
CA GLN A 108 5.09 11.23 10.50
C GLN A 108 6.56 10.97 10.86
N GLY A 109 7.00 9.72 10.78
CA GLY A 109 8.38 9.29 10.97
C GLY A 109 9.27 9.41 9.73
N GLU A 110 8.88 10.23 8.77
CA GLU A 110 9.63 10.52 7.53
C GLU A 110 9.71 9.36 6.54
N ASN A 111 8.91 8.32 6.70
CA ASN A 111 8.78 7.28 5.67
C ASN A 111 7.78 7.75 4.62
N LEU A 112 8.28 8.22 3.49
CA LEU A 112 7.45 8.76 2.43
C LEU A 112 7.11 7.70 1.40
N PHE A 113 5.89 7.80 0.90
CA PHE A 113 5.36 6.94 -0.17
C PHE A 113 5.01 7.79 -1.39
N THR A 114 5.14 7.21 -2.56
CA THR A 114 4.68 7.86 -3.79
C THR A 114 3.16 7.82 -3.91
N GLY A 115 2.55 6.76 -3.38
CA GLY A 115 1.11 6.59 -3.33
C GLY A 115 0.67 5.72 -2.17
N ILE A 116 -0.55 5.94 -1.70
CA ILE A 116 -1.16 5.20 -0.59
C ILE A 116 -2.58 4.82 -0.99
N VAL A 117 -2.92 3.55 -0.82
CA VAL A 117 -4.28 3.04 -0.95
C VAL A 117 -4.80 2.70 0.44
N CYS A 118 -5.92 3.29 0.83
CA CYS A 118 -6.59 3.04 2.10
C CYS A 118 -7.89 2.29 1.84
N VAL A 119 -7.98 1.06 2.34
CA VAL A 119 -9.11 0.16 2.06
C VAL A 119 -9.91 -0.07 3.34
N ASN A 120 -11.19 0.29 3.33
CA ASN A 120 -12.09 0.14 4.47
C ASN A 120 -11.46 0.67 5.77
N ALA A 121 -10.85 1.84 5.69
CA ALA A 121 -10.08 2.42 6.78
C ALA A 121 -10.94 2.63 8.03
N ILE A 122 -10.37 2.33 9.19
CA ILE A 122 -11.01 2.46 10.50
C ILE A 122 -10.19 3.43 11.35
N GLY A 123 -10.81 4.49 11.80
CA GLY A 123 -10.17 5.49 12.63
C GLY A 123 -11.17 6.50 13.15
N ASN A 124 -10.66 7.50 13.87
CA ASN A 124 -11.44 8.60 14.41
C ASN A 124 -11.08 9.93 13.73
N GLU A 125 -11.72 11.01 14.15
CA GLU A 125 -11.51 12.36 13.62
C GLU A 125 -10.03 12.79 13.72
N ASN A 126 -9.35 12.46 14.83
CA ASN A 126 -7.92 12.75 14.97
C ASN A 126 -7.07 12.00 13.94
N ASP A 127 -7.40 10.74 13.68
CA ASP A 127 -6.68 9.95 12.67
C ASP A 127 -6.83 10.58 11.29
N ALA A 128 -8.03 11.01 10.92
CA ALA A 128 -8.29 11.67 9.64
C ALA A 128 -7.48 12.96 9.51
N GLN A 129 -7.51 13.81 10.52
CA GLN A 129 -6.76 15.06 10.54
C GLN A 129 -5.25 14.84 10.52
N ASN A 130 -4.76 13.84 11.28
CA ASN A 130 -3.34 13.48 11.29
C ASN A 130 -2.86 12.99 9.93
N LEU A 131 -3.68 12.20 9.23
CA LEU A 131 -3.35 11.75 7.87
C LEU A 131 -3.16 12.96 6.93
N ILE A 132 -4.14 13.87 6.91
CA ILE A 132 -4.09 15.03 6.03
C ILE A 132 -2.91 15.94 6.37
N LYS A 133 -2.68 16.19 7.65
CA LYS A 133 -1.56 17.01 8.12
C LYS A 133 -0.22 16.39 7.72
N ALA A 134 -0.07 15.06 7.92
CA ALA A 134 1.15 14.34 7.56
C ALA A 134 1.40 14.39 6.05
N VAL A 135 0.39 14.09 5.24
CA VAL A 135 0.48 14.13 3.77
C VAL A 135 0.80 15.54 3.28
N ASN A 136 0.12 16.55 3.82
CA ASN A 136 0.25 17.95 3.38
C ASN A 136 1.57 18.61 3.82
N SER A 137 2.31 17.99 4.73
CA SER A 137 3.60 18.53 5.19
C SER A 137 4.73 18.38 4.17
N TYR A 138 4.53 17.61 3.11
CA TYR A 138 5.55 17.34 2.11
C TYR A 138 5.23 18.02 0.79
N LYS A 139 6.23 18.63 0.19
CA LYS A 139 6.11 19.28 -1.13
C LYS A 139 5.65 18.30 -2.20
N ARG A 140 6.22 17.09 -2.19
CA ARG A 140 5.80 15.98 -3.02
C ARG A 140 4.96 15.05 -2.17
N TYR A 141 3.68 15.37 -2.01
CA TYR A 141 2.79 14.58 -1.17
C TYR A 141 2.42 13.24 -1.82
N PRO A 142 2.22 12.18 -1.01
CA PRO A 142 1.71 10.91 -1.51
C PRO A 142 0.32 11.08 -2.12
N ARG A 143 0.08 10.46 -3.28
CA ARG A 143 -1.25 10.40 -3.87
C ARG A 143 -2.06 9.34 -3.13
N CYS A 144 -3.30 9.69 -2.76
CA CYS A 144 -4.17 8.81 -1.97
C CYS A 144 -5.31 8.26 -2.80
N TRP A 145 -5.57 6.98 -2.63
CA TRP A 145 -6.76 6.29 -3.14
C TRP A 145 -7.53 5.78 -1.93
N ILE A 146 -8.77 6.21 -1.77
CA ILE A 146 -9.63 5.82 -0.67
C ILE A 146 -10.72 4.91 -1.20
N GLU A 147 -10.74 3.65 -0.76
CA GLU A 147 -11.72 2.64 -1.17
C GLU A 147 -12.57 2.23 0.02
N ILE A 148 -13.89 2.27 -0.13
CA ILE A 148 -14.82 1.90 0.94
C ILE A 148 -16.05 1.17 0.38
N LEU A 149 -16.53 0.17 1.09
CA LEU A 149 -17.82 -0.47 0.81
C LEU A 149 -18.96 0.47 1.22
N PRO A 150 -19.97 0.69 0.36
CA PRO A 150 -21.06 1.63 0.66
C PRO A 150 -21.81 1.31 1.95
N GLU A 151 -21.94 0.02 2.30
CA GLU A 151 -22.65 -0.46 3.49
C GLU A 151 -21.76 -0.52 4.73
N SER A 152 -20.49 -0.16 4.62
CA SER A 152 -19.55 -0.22 5.75
C SER A 152 -19.94 0.77 6.85
N LYS A 153 -19.80 0.33 8.10
CA LYS A 153 -19.94 1.21 9.28
C LYS A 153 -18.91 2.33 9.28
N GLU A 154 -17.81 2.12 8.56
CA GLU A 154 -16.68 3.04 8.50
C GLU A 154 -16.77 4.03 7.32
N TYR A 155 -17.90 4.05 6.63
CA TYR A 155 -18.12 4.94 5.50
C TYR A 155 -17.88 6.40 5.86
N GLY A 156 -18.35 6.83 7.04
CA GLY A 156 -18.18 8.21 7.52
C GLY A 156 -16.73 8.62 7.67
N PHE A 157 -15.89 7.75 8.18
CA PHE A 157 -14.45 8.00 8.31
C PHE A 157 -13.77 8.20 6.95
N SER A 158 -14.01 7.30 6.02
CA SER A 158 -13.45 7.39 4.66
C SER A 158 -13.97 8.62 3.90
N SER A 159 -15.26 8.92 4.03
CA SER A 159 -15.87 10.10 3.46
C SER A 159 -15.25 11.39 4.01
N ASN A 160 -14.97 11.40 5.31
CA ASN A 160 -14.31 12.54 5.96
C ASN A 160 -12.89 12.76 5.44
N ILE A 161 -12.13 11.69 5.27
CA ILE A 161 -10.78 11.76 4.66
C ILE A 161 -10.89 12.39 3.27
N HIS A 162 -11.84 11.92 2.46
CA HIS A 162 -12.07 12.46 1.12
C HIS A 162 -12.36 13.97 1.15
N ILE A 163 -13.24 14.39 2.03
CA ILE A 163 -13.59 15.82 2.19
C ILE A 163 -12.36 16.63 2.60
N LEU A 164 -11.59 16.16 3.58
CA LEU A 164 -10.41 16.87 4.06
C LEU A 164 -9.32 16.98 3.01
N LEU A 165 -9.11 15.91 2.22
CA LEU A 165 -8.17 15.94 1.09
C LEU A 165 -8.61 16.97 0.03
N LYS A 166 -9.90 17.01 -0.26
CA LYS A 166 -10.46 17.97 -1.20
C LYS A 166 -10.32 19.42 -0.72
N GLU A 167 -10.63 19.68 0.55
CA GLU A 167 -10.49 21.00 1.17
C GLU A 167 -9.03 21.47 1.21
N SER A 168 -8.09 20.56 1.32
CA SER A 168 -6.65 20.84 1.32
C SER A 168 -6.06 20.91 -0.08
N ASP A 169 -6.88 20.79 -1.12
CA ASP A 169 -6.45 20.78 -2.53
C ASP A 169 -5.39 19.70 -2.83
N LEU A 170 -5.54 18.54 -2.18
CA LEU A 170 -4.69 17.39 -2.38
C LEU A 170 -5.33 16.42 -3.36
N GLU A 171 -4.64 16.14 -4.46
CA GLU A 171 -5.13 15.24 -5.50
C GLU A 171 -5.26 13.81 -4.98
N HIS A 172 -6.42 13.21 -5.17
CA HIS A 172 -6.75 11.87 -4.66
C HIS A 172 -7.88 11.23 -5.45
N GLU A 173 -8.11 9.96 -5.20
CA GLU A 173 -9.24 9.19 -5.71
C GLU A 173 -10.11 8.71 -4.55
N PHE A 174 -11.43 8.74 -4.72
CA PHE A 174 -12.39 8.19 -3.77
C PHE A 174 -13.31 7.24 -4.52
N ARG A 175 -13.39 5.99 -4.03
CA ARG A 175 -14.25 4.95 -4.62
C ARG A 175 -15.11 4.31 -3.55
N SER A 176 -16.42 4.34 -3.79
CA SER A 176 -17.41 3.64 -2.99
C SER A 176 -18.05 2.59 -3.87
N ARG A 177 -17.58 1.35 -3.77
CA ARG A 177 -17.97 0.28 -4.70
C ARG A 177 -18.36 -0.99 -3.96
N LYS A 178 -19.38 -1.66 -4.48
CA LYS A 178 -19.81 -2.96 -3.95
C LYS A 178 -18.87 -4.06 -4.41
N CYS A 179 -18.61 -5.00 -3.50
CA CYS A 179 -17.98 -6.27 -3.85
C CYS A 179 -19.09 -7.32 -3.99
N LYS A 180 -19.03 -8.16 -5.03
CA LYS A 180 -19.98 -9.27 -5.21
C LYS A 180 -19.85 -10.33 -4.11
N GLU A 181 -18.67 -10.43 -3.53
CA GLU A 181 -18.37 -11.30 -2.40
C GLU A 181 -17.69 -10.43 -1.33
N ALA A 182 -17.73 -10.87 -0.07
CA ALA A 182 -17.08 -10.15 1.03
C ALA A 182 -15.55 -10.24 0.95
N ASN A 183 -14.99 -9.94 -0.22
CA ASN A 183 -13.57 -9.99 -0.50
C ASN A 183 -13.04 -8.55 -0.63
N VAL A 184 -12.24 -8.12 0.34
CA VAL A 184 -11.66 -6.78 0.35
C VAL A 184 -10.72 -6.54 -0.84
N PHE A 185 -10.21 -7.60 -1.48
CA PHE A 185 -9.26 -7.52 -2.59
C PHE A 185 -9.91 -7.53 -3.98
N THR A 186 -11.22 -7.36 -4.07
CA THR A 186 -11.94 -7.34 -5.36
C THR A 186 -11.32 -6.36 -6.35
N TYR A 187 -10.82 -5.22 -5.86
CA TYR A 187 -10.26 -4.16 -6.70
C TYR A 187 -8.73 -4.07 -6.61
N TRP A 188 -8.07 -5.17 -6.27
CA TRP A 188 -6.61 -5.26 -6.16
C TRP A 188 -5.89 -4.74 -7.41
N GLU A 189 -6.34 -5.15 -8.59
CA GLU A 189 -5.73 -4.71 -9.85
C GLU A 189 -5.80 -3.20 -10.04
N ASP A 190 -6.95 -2.59 -9.69
CA ASP A 190 -7.12 -1.13 -9.77
C ASP A 190 -6.13 -0.41 -8.86
N TRP A 191 -5.92 -0.92 -7.64
CA TRP A 191 -4.98 -0.32 -6.70
C TRP A 191 -3.55 -0.43 -7.21
N ILE A 192 -3.19 -1.57 -7.74
CA ILE A 192 -1.85 -1.78 -8.32
C ILE A 192 -1.62 -0.83 -9.50
N LEU A 193 -2.59 -0.70 -10.41
CA LEU A 193 -2.48 0.22 -11.55
C LEU A 193 -2.33 1.66 -11.09
N TYR A 194 -3.10 2.07 -10.09
CA TYR A 194 -2.99 3.40 -9.51
C TYR A 194 -1.60 3.67 -8.95
N LEU A 195 -1.09 2.76 -8.15
CA LEU A 195 0.24 2.89 -7.54
C LEU A 195 1.34 2.84 -8.59
N ASN A 196 1.22 1.96 -9.59
CA ASN A 196 2.18 1.86 -10.67
C ASN A 196 2.36 3.18 -11.42
N ASN A 197 1.28 3.90 -11.66
CA ASN A 197 1.32 5.21 -12.33
C ASN A 197 2.04 6.29 -11.50
N ARG A 198 2.26 6.06 -10.21
CA ARG A 198 2.95 6.99 -9.30
C ARG A 198 4.41 6.62 -9.10
N ILE A 199 4.78 5.37 -9.31
CA ILE A 199 6.14 4.90 -9.17
C ILE A 199 6.97 5.39 -10.36
N HIS A 200 8.08 6.06 -10.05
CA HIS A 200 9.00 6.57 -11.07
C HIS A 200 10.26 5.70 -11.08
N VAL A 201 10.35 4.91 -12.10
CA VAL A 201 11.49 4.01 -12.33
C VAL A 201 12.68 4.79 -12.91
#